data_64b0fc9510101a7ec9dff7645628421d
#
_entry.id   64b0fc9510101a7ec9dff7645628421d
#
_cell.length_a   1.000
_cell.length_b   1.000
_cell.length_c   1.000
_cell.angle_alpha   90.00
_cell.angle_beta   90.00
_cell.angle_gamma   90.00
#
_symmetry.space_group_name_H-M   'P 1'
#
loop_
_entity.id
_entity.type
_entity.pdbx_description
1 polymer ?
#
loop_
_entity_poly.entity_id
_entity_poly.type
_entity_poly.pdbx_seq_one_letter_code
_entity_poly.pdbx_strand_id
1 'polypeptide(L)'
;EYRLHLPLYDSVTSLQIGINEASSFEIVKDKDLPIVFYGTSITQGGCASRPGIAHTNVISRSLGFECINLGFSGNGHMEESLGTIIAKIEAKIIVIECMANVDLETVRKNTIPLIQAIRKTSQDSPPSIVFIEEAIANNRKPDQKYIQSIHQKNLELAKQVKMAGDLEHKNVYIISQVGLIDQDSEATVDGTHYNDLGFERHAKHL
;
A
#
# COMPACT_ATOMS: atom_id res chain seq x y z
N GLU A 1 -12.46 -11.87 20.74
CA GLU A 1 -11.24 -11.21 20.26
C GLU A 1 -11.53 -9.77 19.88
N TYR A 2 -10.63 -8.85 20.23
CA TYR A 2 -10.73 -7.42 19.90
C TYR A 2 -9.48 -7.01 19.15
N ARG A 3 -9.62 -6.13 18.15
CA ARG A 3 -8.52 -5.52 17.41
C ARG A 3 -8.55 -4.01 17.63
N LEU A 4 -7.45 -3.49 18.15
CA LEU A 4 -7.26 -2.06 18.33
C LEU A 4 -6.46 -1.50 17.16
N HIS A 5 -7.03 -0.51 16.46
CA HIS A 5 -6.32 0.23 15.42
C HIS A 5 -5.79 1.54 16.00
N LEU A 6 -4.48 1.73 15.95
CA LEU A 6 -3.81 2.94 16.42
C LEU A 6 -3.99 4.10 15.42
N PRO A 7 -3.81 5.36 15.85
CA PRO A 7 -3.85 6.53 14.98
C PRO A 7 -2.91 6.37 13.77
N LEU A 8 -3.32 6.88 12.60
CA LEU A 8 -2.55 6.75 11.35
C LEU A 8 -1.55 7.88 11.15
N TYR A 9 -1.78 9.03 11.78
CA TYR A 9 -0.97 10.25 11.62
C TYR A 9 -0.37 10.80 12.92
N ASP A 10 -0.74 10.21 14.05
CA ASP A 10 -0.22 10.59 15.37
C ASP A 10 0.57 9.46 15.99
N SER A 11 1.59 9.80 16.78
CA SER A 11 2.34 8.83 17.56
C SER A 11 1.59 8.48 18.86
N VAL A 12 1.71 7.21 19.26
CA VAL A 12 1.18 6.74 20.54
C VAL A 12 2.35 6.58 21.52
N THR A 13 2.37 7.38 22.58
CA THR A 13 3.44 7.35 23.60
C THR A 13 3.16 6.36 24.71
N SER A 14 1.88 6.06 24.97
CA SER A 14 1.48 5.06 25.97
C SER A 14 0.10 4.50 25.62
N LEU A 15 -0.10 3.23 25.94
CA LEU A 15 -1.36 2.52 25.80
C LEU A 15 -1.66 1.77 27.10
N GLN A 16 -2.85 1.95 27.64
CA GLN A 16 -3.33 1.23 28.81
C GLN A 16 -4.65 0.56 28.48
N ILE A 17 -4.77 -0.72 28.83
CA ILE A 17 -5.98 -1.51 28.63
C ILE A 17 -6.52 -1.90 30.00
N GLY A 18 -7.72 -1.45 30.30
CA GLY A 18 -8.44 -1.85 31.52
C GLY A 18 -9.28 -3.10 31.26
N ILE A 19 -9.20 -4.07 32.16
CA ILE A 19 -10.04 -5.27 32.16
C ILE A 19 -10.69 -5.44 33.53
N ASN A 20 -11.80 -6.17 33.61
CA ASN A 20 -12.43 -6.53 34.91
C ASN A 20 -11.50 -7.47 35.70
N GLU A 21 -11.52 -7.37 37.03
CA GLU A 21 -10.66 -8.19 37.91
C GLU A 21 -10.78 -9.70 37.69
N ALA A 22 -11.96 -10.17 37.31
CA ALA A 22 -12.22 -11.59 37.04
C ALA A 22 -11.95 -12.00 35.59
N SER A 23 -11.42 -11.11 34.75
CA SER A 23 -11.18 -11.37 33.33
C SER A 23 -9.71 -11.70 33.07
N SER A 24 -9.45 -12.50 32.07
CA SER A 24 -8.09 -12.75 31.53
C SER A 24 -7.84 -11.87 30.30
N PHE A 25 -6.59 -11.49 30.13
CA PHE A 25 -6.10 -10.79 28.93
C PHE A 25 -4.96 -11.59 28.31
N GLU A 26 -5.08 -11.83 27.02
CA GLU A 26 -4.05 -12.52 26.24
C GLU A 26 -3.83 -11.77 24.93
N ILE A 27 -2.56 -11.59 24.56
CA ILE A 27 -2.20 -11.04 23.26
C ILE A 27 -2.23 -12.18 22.24
N VAL A 28 -3.13 -12.09 21.29
CA VAL A 28 -3.19 -13.01 20.14
C VAL A 28 -2.08 -12.62 19.16
N LYS A 29 -1.25 -13.59 18.79
CA LYS A 29 -0.24 -13.42 17.73
C LYS A 29 -0.78 -13.97 16.43
N ASP A 30 -0.60 -13.23 15.36
CA ASP A 30 -0.86 -13.75 14.01
C ASP A 30 0.12 -14.92 13.74
N LYS A 31 -0.39 -15.96 13.09
CA LYS A 31 0.36 -17.19 12.79
C LYS A 31 1.02 -17.15 11.42
N ASP A 32 0.47 -16.33 10.53
CA ASP A 32 0.91 -16.19 9.15
C ASP A 32 1.87 -15.02 8.98
N LEU A 33 2.70 -15.07 7.93
CA LEU A 33 3.54 -13.95 7.54
C LEU A 33 2.67 -12.76 7.12
N PRO A 34 3.03 -11.52 7.50
CA PRO A 34 2.24 -10.33 7.21
C PRO A 34 2.24 -9.97 5.71
N ILE A 35 1.29 -9.11 5.36
CA ILE A 35 1.30 -8.33 4.12
C ILE A 35 1.89 -6.96 4.45
N VAL A 36 2.97 -6.57 3.78
CA VAL A 36 3.61 -5.27 3.97
C VAL A 36 3.13 -4.32 2.87
N PHE A 37 2.60 -3.16 3.25
CA PHE A 37 2.23 -2.10 2.33
C PHE A 37 3.24 -0.96 2.45
N TYR A 38 3.89 -0.61 1.35
CA TYR A 38 4.76 0.56 1.24
C TYR A 38 4.16 1.55 0.24
N GLY A 39 3.93 2.78 0.68
CA GLY A 39 3.28 3.75 -0.19
C GLY A 39 3.20 5.18 0.36
N THR A 40 2.16 5.86 -0.04
CA THR A 40 1.94 7.30 0.09
C THR A 40 0.99 7.65 1.26
N SER A 41 0.41 8.87 1.22
CA SER A 41 -0.70 9.27 2.10
C SER A 41 -1.93 8.36 1.94
N ILE A 42 -2.15 7.79 0.75
CA ILE A 42 -3.26 6.85 0.52
C ILE A 42 -3.01 5.58 1.33
N THR A 43 -1.82 4.99 1.24
CA THR A 43 -1.44 3.83 2.04
C THR A 43 -1.48 4.14 3.53
N GLN A 44 -0.99 5.30 3.96
CA GLN A 44 -1.03 5.73 5.36
C GLN A 44 -2.47 5.84 5.88
N GLY A 45 -3.44 6.13 5.01
CA GLY A 45 -4.85 6.28 5.34
C GLY A 45 -5.29 7.73 5.48
N GLY A 46 -4.68 8.63 4.69
CA GLY A 46 -5.06 10.04 4.63
C GLY A 46 -6.52 10.19 4.22
N CYS A 47 -7.28 11.01 4.97
CA CYS A 47 -8.72 11.22 4.82
C CYS A 47 -9.63 10.05 5.22
N ALA A 48 -9.08 8.97 5.79
CA ALA A 48 -9.90 7.96 6.46
C ALA A 48 -10.58 8.56 7.70
N SER A 49 -11.88 8.34 7.87
CA SER A 49 -12.63 8.88 9.04
C SER A 49 -12.16 8.30 10.38
N ARG A 50 -11.56 7.15 10.36
CA ARG A 50 -11.01 6.43 11.50
C ARG A 50 -9.93 5.44 11.06
N PRO A 51 -8.97 5.08 11.92
CA PRO A 51 -7.87 4.18 11.55
C PRO A 51 -8.33 2.85 10.93
N GLY A 52 -9.39 2.25 11.47
CA GLY A 52 -9.89 0.96 11.01
C GLY A 52 -10.44 0.94 9.58
N ILE A 53 -10.67 2.10 8.92
CA ILE A 53 -11.20 2.12 7.54
C ILE A 53 -10.10 2.31 6.49
N ALA A 54 -8.86 2.64 6.87
CA ALA A 54 -7.75 2.58 5.93
C ALA A 54 -7.73 1.19 5.27
N HIS A 55 -7.51 1.12 3.95
CA HIS A 55 -7.65 -0.13 3.19
C HIS A 55 -6.77 -1.26 3.74
N THR A 56 -5.57 -0.97 4.23
CA THR A 56 -4.69 -1.95 4.87
C THR A 56 -5.36 -2.62 6.07
N ASN A 57 -6.09 -1.84 6.88
CA ASN A 57 -6.84 -2.35 8.03
C ASN A 57 -8.13 -3.07 7.62
N VAL A 58 -8.77 -2.66 6.52
CA VAL A 58 -9.92 -3.38 5.94
C VAL A 58 -9.47 -4.75 5.44
N ILE A 59 -8.39 -4.80 4.66
CA ILE A 59 -7.79 -6.05 4.13
C ILE A 59 -7.39 -6.97 5.28
N SER A 60 -6.71 -6.43 6.30
CA SER A 60 -6.31 -7.22 7.48
C SER A 60 -7.48 -7.93 8.14
N ARG A 61 -8.62 -7.23 8.34
CA ARG A 61 -9.82 -7.83 8.92
C ARG A 61 -10.51 -8.83 8.00
N SER A 62 -10.51 -8.55 6.69
CA SER A 62 -11.22 -9.38 5.72
C SER A 62 -10.50 -10.68 5.43
N LEU A 63 -9.18 -10.65 5.40
CA LEU A 63 -8.35 -11.80 5.06
C LEU A 63 -7.78 -12.53 6.28
N GLY A 64 -7.81 -11.89 7.47
CA GLY A 64 -7.24 -12.47 8.69
C GLY A 64 -5.71 -12.45 8.74
N PHE A 65 -5.05 -11.62 7.92
CA PHE A 65 -3.61 -11.42 7.96
C PHE A 65 -3.23 -10.13 8.70
N GLU A 66 -2.08 -10.12 9.35
CA GLU A 66 -1.46 -8.88 9.77
C GLU A 66 -1.10 -8.05 8.52
N CYS A 67 -1.43 -6.75 8.54
CA CYS A 67 -0.99 -5.80 7.53
C CYS A 67 -0.08 -4.75 8.17
N ILE A 68 1.17 -4.72 7.75
CA ILE A 68 2.14 -3.70 8.17
C ILE A 68 2.00 -2.51 7.21
N ASN A 69 1.58 -1.37 7.76
CA ASN A 69 1.38 -0.15 6.99
C ASN A 69 2.63 0.74 7.07
N LEU A 70 3.36 0.83 5.97
CA LEU A 70 4.48 1.75 5.73
C LEU A 70 4.07 2.83 4.73
N GLY A 71 2.97 3.51 5.00
CA GLY A 71 2.52 4.68 4.25
C GLY A 71 3.22 5.94 4.73
N PHE A 72 3.73 6.74 3.79
CA PHE A 72 4.47 7.98 4.05
C PHE A 72 3.86 9.13 3.27
N SER A 73 3.01 9.92 3.92
CA SER A 73 2.30 11.05 3.32
C SER A 73 3.29 12.08 2.73
N GLY A 74 3.08 12.44 1.46
CA GLY A 74 3.98 13.33 0.72
C GLY A 74 5.34 12.73 0.36
N ASN A 75 5.56 11.45 0.69
CA ASN A 75 6.78 10.67 0.44
C ASN A 75 6.40 9.30 -0.15
N GLY A 76 7.26 8.30 0.02
CA GLY A 76 7.04 7.00 -0.62
C GLY A 76 7.35 7.09 -2.12
N HIS A 77 8.63 7.38 -2.43
CA HIS A 77 9.10 7.63 -3.79
C HIS A 77 9.84 6.42 -4.40
N MET A 78 9.48 5.22 -3.97
CA MET A 78 10.14 3.97 -4.40
C MET A 78 11.64 3.96 -4.07
N GLU A 79 12.04 4.44 -2.91
CA GLU A 79 13.44 4.55 -2.51
C GLU A 79 14.07 3.17 -2.28
N GLU A 80 15.25 2.94 -2.85
CA GLU A 80 16.04 1.72 -2.64
C GLU A 80 16.37 1.49 -1.16
N SER A 81 16.59 2.56 -0.40
CA SER A 81 16.84 2.49 1.04
C SER A 81 15.68 1.87 1.81
N LEU A 82 14.43 2.23 1.45
CA LEU A 82 13.23 1.62 2.01
C LEU A 82 13.11 0.15 1.60
N GLY A 83 13.44 -0.18 0.35
CA GLY A 83 13.53 -1.57 -0.10
C GLY A 83 14.47 -2.42 0.76
N THR A 84 15.61 -1.85 1.14
CA THR A 84 16.59 -2.52 2.03
C THR A 84 16.06 -2.73 3.46
N ILE A 85 15.22 -1.82 3.95
CA ILE A 85 14.54 -1.98 5.26
C ILE A 85 13.44 -3.03 5.16
N ILE A 86 12.60 -2.95 4.13
CA ILE A 86 11.51 -3.89 3.87
C ILE A 86 12.03 -5.32 3.70
N ALA A 87 13.19 -5.50 3.06
CA ALA A 87 13.83 -6.81 2.89
C ALA A 87 14.14 -7.54 4.20
N LYS A 88 14.18 -6.82 5.34
CA LYS A 88 14.40 -7.41 6.68
C LYS A 88 13.11 -7.89 7.34
N ILE A 89 11.96 -7.58 6.77
CA ILE A 89 10.66 -8.02 7.27
C ILE A 89 10.31 -9.33 6.57
N GLU A 90 10.12 -10.38 7.34
CA GLU A 90 9.56 -11.62 6.81
C GLU A 90 8.11 -11.36 6.42
N ALA A 91 7.81 -11.41 5.14
CA ALA A 91 6.51 -11.07 4.58
C ALA A 91 6.02 -12.13 3.58
N LYS A 92 4.72 -12.29 3.48
CA LYS A 92 4.07 -13.12 2.45
C LYS A 92 3.97 -12.37 1.13
N ILE A 93 3.57 -11.12 1.21
CA ILE A 93 3.37 -10.20 0.07
C ILE A 93 3.90 -8.82 0.45
N ILE A 94 4.54 -8.15 -0.48
CA ILE A 94 4.91 -6.74 -0.37
C ILE A 94 4.14 -5.97 -1.44
N VAL A 95 3.30 -5.05 -1.02
CA VAL A 95 2.49 -4.18 -1.88
C VAL A 95 3.15 -2.81 -1.97
N ILE A 96 3.38 -2.32 -3.19
CA ILE A 96 4.01 -1.03 -3.48
C ILE A 96 2.97 -0.10 -4.09
N GLU A 97 2.60 0.94 -3.34
CA GLU A 97 1.55 1.91 -3.69
C GLU A 97 2.11 3.34 -3.69
N CYS A 98 3.18 3.55 -4.45
CA CYS A 98 3.91 4.82 -4.47
C CYS A 98 3.50 5.76 -5.62
N MET A 99 2.69 5.29 -6.57
CA MET A 99 2.46 5.94 -7.87
C MET A 99 1.89 7.37 -7.76
N ALA A 100 1.14 7.68 -6.72
CA ALA A 100 0.57 9.02 -6.52
C ALA A 100 1.62 10.11 -6.17
N ASN A 101 2.79 9.72 -5.66
CA ASN A 101 3.83 10.66 -5.23
C ASN A 101 5.06 10.68 -6.14
N VAL A 102 5.06 9.93 -7.23
CA VAL A 102 6.20 9.84 -8.16
C VAL A 102 5.87 10.44 -9.52
N ASP A 103 6.87 10.96 -10.18
CA ASP A 103 6.82 11.35 -11.58
C ASP A 103 7.33 10.21 -12.50
N LEU A 104 7.21 10.41 -13.80
CA LEU A 104 7.62 9.44 -14.81
C LEU A 104 9.10 9.04 -14.69
N GLU A 105 9.96 10.01 -14.37
CA GLU A 105 11.41 9.79 -14.24
C GLU A 105 11.73 8.96 -13.01
N THR A 106 11.05 9.22 -11.90
CA THR A 106 11.18 8.45 -10.66
C THR A 106 10.73 7.01 -10.88
N VAL A 107 9.58 6.78 -11.54
CA VAL A 107 9.15 5.41 -11.90
C VAL A 107 10.23 4.69 -12.68
N ARG A 108 10.81 5.36 -13.70
CA ARG A 108 11.86 4.78 -14.54
C ARG A 108 13.12 4.43 -13.78
N LYS A 109 13.55 5.29 -12.85
CA LYS A 109 14.81 5.14 -12.14
C LYS A 109 14.71 4.23 -10.93
N ASN A 110 13.59 4.24 -10.22
CA ASN A 110 13.52 3.67 -8.88
C ASN A 110 12.86 2.28 -8.85
N THR A 111 12.02 1.90 -9.83
CA THR A 111 11.27 0.63 -9.78
C THR A 111 12.20 -0.59 -9.70
N ILE A 112 13.16 -0.72 -10.61
CA ILE A 112 14.08 -1.88 -10.62
C ILE A 112 15.00 -1.88 -9.39
N PRO A 113 15.67 -0.77 -9.00
CA PRO A 113 16.48 -0.72 -7.78
C PRO A 113 15.69 -1.10 -6.51
N LEU A 114 14.43 -0.66 -6.38
CA LEU A 114 13.57 -1.05 -5.27
C LEU A 114 13.32 -2.57 -5.26
N ILE A 115 12.95 -3.16 -6.41
CA ILE A 115 12.76 -4.61 -6.52
C ILE A 115 14.04 -5.35 -6.13
N GLN A 116 15.20 -4.93 -6.64
CA GLN A 116 16.49 -5.52 -6.33
C GLN A 116 16.83 -5.44 -4.84
N ALA A 117 16.54 -4.30 -4.20
CA ALA A 117 16.76 -4.13 -2.77
C ALA A 117 15.88 -5.08 -1.94
N ILE A 118 14.59 -5.19 -2.28
CA ILE A 118 13.65 -6.12 -1.63
C ILE A 118 14.10 -7.58 -1.82
N ARG A 119 14.63 -7.93 -2.99
CA ARG A 119 15.09 -9.29 -3.29
C ARG A 119 16.38 -9.69 -2.52
N LYS A 120 17.05 -8.76 -1.82
CA LYS A 120 18.14 -9.07 -0.89
C LYS A 120 17.64 -9.64 0.46
N THR A 121 16.36 -10.02 0.54
CA THR A 121 15.79 -10.69 1.71
C THR A 121 16.53 -12.00 2.02
N SER A 122 16.57 -12.36 3.30
CA SER A 122 17.11 -13.65 3.77
C SER A 122 16.08 -14.77 3.81
N GLN A 123 14.84 -14.53 3.36
CA GLN A 123 13.80 -15.55 3.32
C GLN A 123 14.13 -16.63 2.29
N ASP A 124 13.96 -17.88 2.64
CA ASP A 124 14.11 -19.03 1.73
C ASP A 124 13.12 -18.96 0.55
N SER A 125 11.92 -18.45 0.81
CA SER A 125 10.91 -18.18 -0.20
C SER A 125 10.62 -16.67 -0.27
N PRO A 126 11.23 -15.94 -1.22
CA PRO A 126 11.04 -14.50 -1.34
C PRO A 126 9.57 -14.13 -1.55
N PRO A 127 9.08 -13.04 -0.92
CA PRO A 127 7.69 -12.62 -1.02
C PRO A 127 7.31 -12.22 -2.45
N SER A 128 6.03 -12.34 -2.80
CA SER A 128 5.51 -11.68 -4.00
C SER A 128 5.58 -10.17 -3.83
N ILE A 129 5.99 -9.45 -4.89
CA ILE A 129 5.97 -7.99 -4.95
C ILE A 129 4.82 -7.59 -5.86
N VAL A 130 3.93 -6.74 -5.38
CA VAL A 130 2.75 -6.29 -6.10
C VAL A 130 2.77 -4.77 -6.17
N PHE A 131 2.88 -4.22 -7.37
CA PHE A 131 2.73 -2.80 -7.61
C PHE A 131 1.26 -2.48 -7.87
N ILE A 132 0.81 -1.32 -7.40
CA ILE A 132 -0.52 -0.79 -7.69
C ILE A 132 -0.38 0.40 -8.61
N GLU A 133 -1.11 0.40 -9.73
CA GLU A 133 -1.20 1.56 -10.62
C GLU A 133 -1.86 2.75 -9.91
N GLU A 134 -1.53 3.97 -10.34
CA GLU A 134 -2.23 5.15 -9.87
C GLU A 134 -3.66 5.19 -10.42
N ALA A 135 -4.63 5.29 -9.52
CA ALA A 135 -6.03 5.40 -9.87
C ALA A 135 -6.36 6.76 -10.49
N ILE A 136 -7.24 6.75 -11.49
CA ILE A 136 -7.77 7.96 -12.11
C ILE A 136 -9.14 8.23 -11.53
N ALA A 137 -9.23 9.23 -10.65
CA ALA A 137 -10.51 9.67 -10.13
C ALA A 137 -11.32 10.41 -11.21
N ASN A 138 -12.59 10.06 -11.34
CA ASN A 138 -13.44 10.57 -12.41
C ASN A 138 -13.66 12.10 -12.35
N ASN A 139 -13.66 12.70 -11.16
CA ASN A 139 -13.75 14.14 -10.95
C ASN A 139 -12.51 14.92 -11.43
N ARG A 140 -11.38 14.23 -11.73
CA ARG A 140 -10.17 14.81 -12.35
C ARG A 140 -10.20 14.81 -13.87
N LYS A 141 -11.18 14.20 -14.51
CA LYS A 141 -11.26 14.12 -15.98
C LYS A 141 -11.12 15.46 -16.74
N PRO A 142 -11.52 16.63 -16.21
CA PRO A 142 -11.25 17.88 -16.88
C PRO A 142 -9.76 18.24 -17.01
N ASP A 143 -8.90 17.74 -16.12
CA ASP A 143 -7.46 17.95 -16.19
C ASP A 143 -6.78 16.89 -17.08
N GLN A 144 -6.85 17.11 -18.39
CA GLN A 144 -6.31 16.17 -19.38
C GLN A 144 -4.80 15.97 -19.25
N LYS A 145 -4.05 17.00 -18.81
CA LYS A 145 -2.59 16.88 -18.63
C LYS A 145 -2.26 15.95 -17.46
N TYR A 146 -3.00 16.09 -16.36
CA TYR A 146 -2.85 15.23 -15.20
C TYR A 146 -3.20 13.77 -15.55
N ILE A 147 -4.34 13.53 -16.20
CA ILE A 147 -4.75 12.20 -16.65
C ILE A 147 -3.70 11.58 -17.57
N GLN A 148 -3.18 12.34 -18.53
CA GLN A 148 -2.13 11.85 -19.44
C GLN A 148 -0.86 11.49 -18.68
N SER A 149 -0.48 12.27 -17.66
CA SER A 149 0.68 11.96 -16.83
C SER A 149 0.52 10.65 -16.06
N ILE A 150 -0.67 10.37 -15.52
CA ILE A 150 -0.96 9.09 -14.86
C ILE A 150 -0.85 7.94 -15.85
N HIS A 151 -1.46 8.05 -17.03
CA HIS A 151 -1.34 7.01 -18.06
C HIS A 151 0.11 6.72 -18.43
N GLN A 152 0.93 7.76 -18.61
CA GLN A 152 2.35 7.60 -18.93
C GLN A 152 3.12 6.91 -17.79
N LYS A 153 2.85 7.25 -16.54
CA LYS A 153 3.46 6.61 -15.36
C LYS A 153 3.07 5.13 -15.26
N ASN A 154 1.78 4.81 -15.42
CA ASN A 154 1.29 3.44 -15.35
C ASN A 154 1.88 2.57 -16.48
N LEU A 155 1.99 3.11 -17.71
CA LEU A 155 2.65 2.43 -18.82
C LEU A 155 4.15 2.21 -18.56
N GLU A 156 4.84 3.20 -17.99
CA GLU A 156 6.24 3.05 -17.62
C GLU A 156 6.44 2.02 -16.51
N LEU A 157 5.55 1.99 -15.49
CA LEU A 157 5.56 0.96 -14.46
C LEU A 157 5.46 -0.44 -15.06
N ALA A 158 4.50 -0.64 -15.97
CA ALA A 158 4.33 -1.92 -16.66
C ALA A 158 5.60 -2.34 -17.43
N LYS A 159 6.26 -1.39 -18.08
CA LYS A 159 7.54 -1.62 -18.77
C LYS A 159 8.65 -2.01 -17.80
N GLN A 160 8.80 -1.30 -16.68
CA GLN A 160 9.83 -1.58 -15.67
C GLN A 160 9.61 -2.95 -15.00
N VAL A 161 8.37 -3.32 -14.68
CA VAL A 161 8.05 -4.64 -14.12
C VAL A 161 8.34 -5.75 -15.12
N LYS A 162 8.04 -5.56 -16.41
CA LYS A 162 8.42 -6.50 -17.44
C LYS A 162 9.95 -6.66 -17.53
N MET A 163 10.69 -5.55 -17.55
CA MET A 163 12.16 -5.58 -17.55
C MET A 163 12.74 -6.26 -16.31
N ALA A 164 12.12 -6.09 -15.15
CA ALA A 164 12.51 -6.82 -13.93
C ALA A 164 12.35 -8.34 -14.12
N GLY A 165 11.29 -8.80 -14.79
CA GLY A 165 11.10 -10.21 -15.16
C GLY A 165 12.20 -10.72 -16.09
N ASP A 166 12.60 -9.92 -17.08
CA ASP A 166 13.71 -10.23 -18.00
C ASP A 166 15.07 -10.33 -17.25
N LEU A 167 15.20 -9.64 -16.10
CA LEU A 167 16.32 -9.72 -15.17
C LEU A 167 16.17 -10.85 -14.11
N GLU A 168 15.28 -11.83 -14.37
CA GLU A 168 15.00 -12.98 -13.50
C GLU A 168 14.38 -12.65 -12.13
N HIS A 169 13.88 -11.43 -11.90
CA HIS A 169 13.09 -11.10 -10.72
C HIS A 169 11.67 -11.66 -10.85
N LYS A 170 11.48 -12.89 -10.37
CA LYS A 170 10.18 -13.60 -10.41
C LYS A 170 9.19 -13.07 -9.37
N ASN A 171 7.91 -13.38 -9.56
CA ASN A 171 6.82 -13.05 -8.65
C ASN A 171 6.71 -11.53 -8.39
N VAL A 172 6.79 -10.74 -9.46
CA VAL A 172 6.50 -9.30 -9.45
C VAL A 172 5.26 -9.08 -10.32
N TYR A 173 4.25 -8.42 -9.77
CA TYR A 173 2.92 -8.27 -10.37
C TYR A 173 2.49 -6.81 -10.35
N ILE A 174 1.48 -6.49 -11.16
CA ILE A 174 0.81 -5.19 -11.17
C ILE A 174 -0.70 -5.43 -11.01
N ILE A 175 -1.32 -4.66 -10.14
CA ILE A 175 -2.76 -4.51 -10.06
C ILE A 175 -3.14 -3.25 -10.82
N SER A 176 -4.02 -3.43 -11.81
CA SER A 176 -4.49 -2.32 -12.63
C SER A 176 -5.38 -1.36 -11.85
N GLN A 177 -5.31 -0.09 -12.20
CA GLN A 177 -6.18 0.95 -11.67
C GLN A 177 -7.65 0.81 -12.11
N VAL A 178 -7.92 0.00 -13.12
CA VAL A 178 -9.28 -0.16 -13.66
C VAL A 178 -10.18 -0.83 -12.63
N GLY A 179 -11.21 -0.14 -12.18
CA GLY A 179 -12.15 -0.62 -11.16
C GLY A 179 -11.66 -0.42 -9.71
N LEU A 180 -10.47 0.13 -9.50
CA LEU A 180 -9.88 0.28 -8.17
C LEU A 180 -10.73 1.14 -7.23
N ILE A 181 -11.32 2.23 -7.75
CA ILE A 181 -12.15 3.18 -6.97
C ILE A 181 -13.49 3.50 -7.63
N ASP A 182 -13.84 2.81 -8.72
CA ASP A 182 -14.98 3.09 -9.59
C ASP A 182 -14.94 4.46 -10.31
N GLN A 183 -15.98 4.76 -11.11
CA GLN A 183 -16.04 5.92 -11.99
C GLN A 183 -17.23 6.85 -11.67
N ASP A 184 -17.81 6.76 -10.48
CA ASP A 184 -18.95 7.56 -10.04
C ASP A 184 -18.56 8.89 -9.39
N SER A 185 -17.27 9.17 -9.23
CA SER A 185 -16.71 10.37 -8.58
C SER A 185 -16.87 10.42 -7.06
N GLU A 186 -17.35 9.36 -6.41
CA GLU A 186 -17.70 9.36 -4.99
C GLU A 186 -16.56 8.86 -4.07
N ALA A 187 -15.47 8.33 -4.63
CA ALA A 187 -14.44 7.62 -3.88
C ALA A 187 -13.34 8.51 -3.29
N THR A 188 -13.29 9.80 -3.64
CA THR A 188 -12.20 10.70 -3.22
C THR A 188 -12.73 12.02 -2.66
N VAL A 189 -11.94 12.66 -1.78
CA VAL A 189 -12.26 13.97 -1.21
C VAL A 189 -11.75 15.13 -2.07
N ASP A 190 -10.68 14.93 -2.83
CA ASP A 190 -9.99 15.98 -3.60
C ASP A 190 -9.55 15.52 -5.01
N GLY A 191 -9.99 14.33 -5.42
CA GLY A 191 -9.59 13.70 -6.68
C GLY A 191 -8.30 12.88 -6.60
N THR A 192 -7.74 12.71 -5.39
CA THR A 192 -6.53 11.93 -5.12
C THR A 192 -6.71 11.07 -3.87
N HIS A 193 -6.99 11.71 -2.72
CA HIS A 193 -7.12 11.03 -1.44
C HIS A 193 -8.49 10.38 -1.30
N TYR A 194 -8.48 9.13 -0.87
CA TYR A 194 -9.71 8.35 -0.72
C TYR A 194 -10.51 8.79 0.52
N ASN A 195 -11.82 8.81 0.40
CA ASN A 195 -12.74 8.80 1.53
C ASN A 195 -13.00 7.35 1.97
N ASP A 196 -13.88 7.14 2.95
CA ASP A 196 -14.17 5.81 3.48
C ASP A 196 -14.66 4.84 2.39
N LEU A 197 -15.49 5.32 1.45
CA LEU A 197 -15.98 4.53 0.32
C LEU A 197 -14.83 4.13 -0.62
N GLY A 198 -13.93 5.06 -0.91
CA GLY A 198 -12.74 4.80 -1.73
C GLY A 198 -11.83 3.75 -1.09
N PHE A 199 -11.56 3.85 0.21
CA PHE A 199 -10.78 2.85 0.93
C PHE A 199 -11.43 1.47 0.93
N GLU A 200 -12.75 1.39 1.07
CA GLU A 200 -13.47 0.12 1.02
C GLU A 200 -13.42 -0.51 -0.38
N ARG A 201 -13.63 0.29 -1.43
CA ARG A 201 -13.52 -0.17 -2.82
C ARG A 201 -12.13 -0.67 -3.14
N HIS A 202 -11.12 0.13 -2.78
CA HIS A 202 -9.72 -0.23 -2.96
C HIS A 202 -9.38 -1.55 -2.25
N ALA A 203 -9.78 -1.69 -0.99
CA ALA A 203 -9.56 -2.92 -0.24
C ALA A 203 -10.25 -4.17 -0.83
N LYS A 204 -11.40 -3.99 -1.47
CA LYS A 204 -12.12 -5.09 -2.14
C LYS A 204 -11.52 -5.47 -3.48
N HIS A 205 -10.84 -4.53 -4.13
CA HIS A 205 -10.21 -4.75 -5.42
C HIS A 205 -8.85 -5.46 -5.29
N LEU A 206 -8.13 -5.20 -4.18
CA LEU A 206 -6.85 -5.85 -3.85
C LEU A 206 -7.05 -7.25 -3.30
#